data_35b036bd772bc702c932dae5660ab5b1
#
_entry.id   35b036bd772bc702c932dae5660ab5b1
#
_cell.length_a   1.000
_cell.length_b   1.000
_cell.length_c   1.000
_cell.angle_alpha   90.00
_cell.angle_beta   90.00
_cell.angle_gamma   90.00
#
_symmetry.space_group_name_H-M   'P 1'
#
loop_
_entity.id
_entity.type
_entity.pdbx_description
1 polymer ?
#
loop_
_entity_poly.entity_id
_entity_poly.type
_entity_poly.pdbx_seq_one_letter_code
_entity_poly.pdbx_strand_id
1 'polypeptide(L)'
;MRQRRWLELIKDYDLEVHYHPGKANVVANALSRKLQCNCVLMDSRINTLCDELSKMQIEVIPLGSLSHISVEPALQDQIIMAQLNDRGVQIIKKNLHQKVEKYNCFRQDEKGVLWFKSRLVIPKDRDLKKKILDEAHLSKFSMHPGSTKMYHDLKLLYWWTRMKREIAQYVSECDTC
;
A
#
# COMPACT_ATOMS: atom_id res chain seq x y z
N MET A 1 -1.25 -1.89 -22.48
CA MET A 1 -1.27 -1.21 -21.19
C MET A 1 0.02 -1.41 -20.37
N ARG A 2 0.53 -2.62 -20.12
CA ARG A 2 1.79 -2.83 -19.38
C ARG A 2 3.01 -2.14 -20.01
N GLN A 3 3.09 -2.12 -21.34
CA GLN A 3 4.21 -1.50 -22.06
C GLN A 3 4.27 0.03 -21.91
N ARG A 4 3.12 0.72 -21.85
CA ARG A 4 3.07 2.17 -21.63
C ARG A 4 3.71 2.57 -20.28
N ARG A 5 3.42 1.81 -19.23
CA ARG A 5 3.99 2.07 -17.89
C ARG A 5 5.51 1.93 -17.86
N TRP A 6 6.05 0.99 -18.61
CA TRP A 6 7.49 0.83 -18.75
C TRP A 6 8.12 2.00 -19.51
N LEU A 7 7.50 2.44 -20.60
CA LEU A 7 7.98 3.59 -21.37
C LEU A 7 7.95 4.86 -20.53
N GLU A 8 6.94 5.05 -19.69
CA GLU A 8 6.84 6.19 -18.80
C GLU A 8 7.90 6.19 -17.70
N LEU A 9 8.25 5.01 -17.19
CA LEU A 9 9.32 4.86 -16.20
C LEU A 9 10.70 5.21 -16.77
N ILE A 10 10.96 4.83 -18.01
CA ILE A 10 12.29 4.97 -18.62
C ILE A 10 12.48 6.25 -19.44
N LYS A 11 11.39 7.04 -19.66
CA LYS A 11 11.45 8.27 -20.49
C LYS A 11 12.43 9.33 -19.98
N ASP A 12 12.70 9.34 -18.66
CA ASP A 12 13.58 10.32 -18.02
C ASP A 12 15.04 9.86 -17.98
N TYR A 13 15.33 8.70 -18.56
CA TYR A 13 16.69 8.15 -18.65
C TYR A 13 17.18 8.19 -20.09
N ASP A 14 18.44 8.54 -20.29
CA ASP A 14 19.12 8.41 -21.59
C ASP A 14 19.50 6.95 -21.81
N LEU A 15 18.60 6.20 -22.45
CA LEU A 15 18.70 4.75 -22.61
C LEU A 15 18.70 4.36 -24.07
N GLU A 16 19.66 3.54 -24.45
CA GLU A 16 19.67 2.84 -25.73
C GLU A 16 19.16 1.42 -25.55
N VAL A 17 18.04 1.09 -26.22
CA VAL A 17 17.40 -0.21 -26.09
C VAL A 17 17.76 -1.11 -27.25
N HIS A 18 18.52 -2.17 -27.01
CA HIS A 18 18.87 -3.18 -27.99
C HIS A 18 18.01 -4.44 -27.81
N TYR A 19 17.42 -4.91 -28.91
CA TYR A 19 16.67 -6.17 -28.90
C TYR A 19 17.62 -7.35 -29.01
N HIS A 20 17.53 -8.26 -28.05
CA HIS A 20 18.18 -9.57 -28.11
C HIS A 20 17.11 -10.69 -28.15
N PRO A 21 17.23 -11.65 -29.11
CA PRO A 21 16.31 -12.80 -29.15
C PRO A 21 16.36 -13.57 -27.83
N GLY A 22 15.19 -14.03 -27.35
CA GLY A 22 15.05 -14.65 -26.03
C GLY A 22 15.96 -15.86 -25.76
N LYS A 23 16.36 -16.59 -26.82
CA LYS A 23 17.35 -17.70 -26.70
C LYS A 23 18.77 -17.20 -26.42
N ALA A 24 19.12 -16.03 -26.90
CA ALA A 24 20.44 -15.41 -26.69
C ALA A 24 20.49 -14.61 -25.36
N ASN A 25 19.36 -14.15 -24.87
CA ASN A 25 19.28 -13.39 -23.62
C ASN A 25 19.07 -14.32 -22.41
N VAL A 26 20.09 -15.08 -22.07
CA VAL A 26 20.07 -16.08 -20.99
C VAL A 26 19.72 -15.46 -19.64
N VAL A 27 20.24 -14.28 -19.35
CA VAL A 27 20.02 -13.57 -18.05
C VAL A 27 18.57 -13.14 -17.91
N ALA A 28 18.01 -12.43 -18.92
CA ALA A 28 16.61 -12.00 -18.86
C ALA A 28 15.65 -13.19 -18.85
N ASN A 29 15.96 -14.27 -19.56
CA ASN A 29 15.17 -15.49 -19.55
C ASN A 29 15.23 -16.21 -18.19
N ALA A 30 16.38 -16.22 -17.52
CA ALA A 30 16.50 -16.75 -16.17
C ALA A 30 15.75 -15.91 -15.14
N LEU A 31 15.83 -14.57 -15.24
CA LEU A 31 15.12 -13.63 -14.35
C LEU A 31 13.60 -13.63 -14.58
N SER A 32 13.13 -13.90 -15.80
CA SER A 32 11.69 -13.97 -16.11
C SER A 32 11.04 -15.26 -15.58
N ARG A 33 11.80 -16.28 -15.28
CA ARG A 33 11.29 -17.49 -14.64
C ARG A 33 10.91 -17.12 -13.20
N LYS A 34 9.65 -17.31 -12.84
CA LYS A 34 9.22 -17.21 -11.45
C LYS A 34 10.01 -18.22 -10.64
N LEU A 35 11.06 -17.75 -9.97
CA LEU A 35 11.62 -18.51 -8.87
C LEU A 35 10.50 -18.60 -7.83
N GLN A 36 9.97 -19.79 -7.64
CA GLN A 36 9.30 -20.11 -6.39
C GLN A 36 10.40 -20.08 -5.33
N CYS A 37 10.65 -18.92 -4.78
CA CYS A 37 11.36 -18.83 -3.52
C CYS A 37 10.43 -19.47 -2.49
N ASN A 38 10.66 -20.73 -2.21
CA ASN A 38 10.18 -21.33 -0.98
C ASN A 38 10.68 -20.41 0.12
N CYS A 39 9.76 -19.91 0.96
CA CYS A 39 10.13 -19.19 2.17
C CYS A 39 11.12 -20.06 2.93
N VAL A 40 12.39 -19.74 2.83
CA VAL A 40 13.38 -20.29 3.74
C VAL A 40 12.95 -19.80 5.10
N LEU A 41 12.65 -20.71 6.00
CA LEU A 41 12.42 -20.42 7.40
C LEU A 41 13.52 -19.46 7.84
N MET A 42 13.13 -18.30 8.37
CA MET A 42 14.05 -17.26 8.83
C MET A 42 14.98 -17.90 9.86
N ASP A 43 16.17 -18.22 9.44
CA ASP A 43 17.22 -18.73 10.32
C ASP A 43 17.61 -17.57 11.26
N SER A 44 17.91 -17.91 12.51
CA SER A 44 18.36 -16.95 13.55
C SER A 44 19.50 -16.03 13.06
N ARG A 45 20.29 -16.47 12.10
CA ARG A 45 21.37 -15.70 11.45
C ARG A 45 20.85 -14.52 10.63
N ILE A 46 19.68 -14.65 9.99
CA ILE A 46 19.08 -13.56 9.20
C ILE A 46 18.60 -12.45 10.14
N ASN A 47 18.06 -12.80 11.29
CA ASN A 47 17.65 -11.83 12.30
C ASN A 47 18.85 -11.02 12.82
N THR A 48 19.97 -11.69 13.08
CA THR A 48 21.21 -11.02 13.52
C THR A 48 21.75 -10.06 12.44
N LEU A 49 21.72 -10.48 11.17
CA LEU A 49 22.11 -9.64 10.03
C LEU A 49 21.16 -8.44 9.84
N CYS A 50 19.86 -8.62 10.02
CA CYS A 50 18.90 -7.52 9.97
C CYS A 50 19.16 -6.51 11.11
N ASP A 51 19.48 -6.98 12.29
CA ASP A 51 19.83 -6.11 13.44
C ASP A 51 21.13 -5.32 13.19
N GLU A 52 22.12 -5.95 12.59
CA GLU A 52 23.39 -5.28 12.23
C GLU A 52 23.18 -4.24 11.12
N LEU A 53 22.37 -4.56 10.11
CA LEU A 53 22.05 -3.63 9.02
C LEU A 53 21.19 -2.45 9.50
N SER A 54 20.29 -2.69 10.44
CA SER A 54 19.50 -1.62 11.08
C SER A 54 20.36 -0.64 11.85
N LYS A 55 21.44 -1.11 12.52
CA LYS A 55 22.42 -0.24 13.18
C LYS A 55 23.18 0.66 12.21
N MET A 56 23.34 0.22 10.96
CA MET A 56 23.96 1.00 9.88
C MET A 56 22.96 1.87 9.11
N GLN A 57 21.70 1.98 9.58
CA GLN A 57 20.60 2.68 8.93
C GLN A 57 20.26 2.13 7.51
N ILE A 58 20.57 0.86 7.25
CA ILE A 58 20.23 0.16 6.03
C ILE A 58 19.00 -0.70 6.31
N GLU A 59 17.89 -0.37 5.67
CA GLU A 59 16.65 -1.11 5.79
C GLU A 59 16.60 -2.23 4.75
N VAL A 60 16.48 -3.49 5.22
CA VAL A 60 16.32 -4.64 4.33
C VAL A 60 14.85 -4.78 3.97
N ILE A 61 14.51 -4.45 2.74
CA ILE A 61 13.15 -4.64 2.21
C ILE A 61 13.04 -6.08 1.69
N PRO A 62 12.20 -6.95 2.28
CA PRO A 62 12.02 -8.32 1.78
C PRO A 62 11.47 -8.30 0.36
N LEU A 63 12.13 -8.99 -0.56
CA LEU A 63 11.66 -9.15 -1.94
C LEU A 63 10.28 -9.83 -1.94
N GLY A 64 9.26 -9.05 -2.31
CA GLY A 64 7.87 -9.54 -2.45
C GLY A 64 6.85 -8.94 -1.49
N SER A 65 7.27 -8.25 -0.45
CA SER A 65 6.40 -7.36 0.31
C SER A 65 6.47 -5.98 -0.31
N LEU A 66 5.44 -5.60 -1.06
CA LEU A 66 5.33 -4.22 -1.51
C LEU A 66 5.27 -3.32 -0.30
N SER A 67 6.41 -2.63 -0.18
CA SER A 67 6.52 -1.29 0.33
C SER A 67 5.63 -0.99 1.52
N HIS A 68 6.24 -0.82 2.63
CA HIS A 68 5.86 0.21 3.54
C HIS A 68 5.37 1.43 2.74
N ILE A 69 4.06 1.58 2.62
CA ILE A 69 3.51 2.92 2.65
C ILE A 69 3.86 3.37 4.06
N SER A 70 5.03 4.00 4.21
CA SER A 70 5.34 4.67 5.45
C SER A 70 4.32 5.78 5.52
N VAL A 71 3.31 5.56 6.34
CA VAL A 71 2.33 6.60 6.62
C VAL A 71 3.14 7.68 7.30
N GLU A 72 3.44 8.76 6.59
CA GLU A 72 4.12 9.90 7.18
C GLU A 72 3.36 10.27 8.46
N PRO A 73 4.04 10.56 9.57
CA PRO A 73 3.38 10.93 10.83
C PRO A 73 2.31 12.01 10.63
N ALA A 74 2.58 12.95 9.73
CA ALA A 74 1.65 14.00 9.34
C ALA A 74 0.33 13.47 8.74
N LEU A 75 0.33 12.35 8.00
CA LEU A 75 -0.89 11.78 7.43
C LEU A 75 -1.71 11.05 8.51
N GLN A 76 -1.06 10.34 9.42
CA GLN A 76 -1.73 9.70 10.57
C GLN A 76 -2.43 10.75 11.43
N ASP A 77 -1.77 11.85 11.74
CA ASP A 77 -2.35 12.93 12.54
C ASP A 77 -3.56 13.57 11.83
N GLN A 78 -3.47 13.77 10.51
CA GLN A 78 -4.60 14.24 9.71
C GLN A 78 -5.79 13.28 9.78
N ILE A 79 -5.55 11.96 9.70
CA ILE A 79 -6.60 10.94 9.82
C ILE A 79 -7.26 10.99 11.21
N ILE A 80 -6.46 11.09 12.25
CA ILE A 80 -6.94 11.15 13.65
C ILE A 80 -7.84 12.38 13.84
N MET A 81 -7.38 13.54 13.40
CA MET A 81 -8.16 14.79 13.48
C MET A 81 -9.43 14.72 12.65
N ALA A 82 -9.37 14.14 11.45
CA ALA A 82 -10.55 13.94 10.61
C ALA A 82 -11.56 12.95 11.23
N GLN A 83 -11.10 11.94 11.95
CA GLN A 83 -11.98 11.02 12.69
C GLN A 83 -12.74 11.70 13.83
N LEU A 84 -12.17 12.72 14.44
CA LEU A 84 -12.85 13.49 15.50
C LEU A 84 -14.04 14.28 14.95
N ASN A 85 -13.92 14.77 13.73
CA ASN A 85 -14.92 15.62 13.09
C ASN A 85 -15.98 14.85 12.28
N ASP A 86 -15.73 13.58 11.95
CA ASP A 86 -16.65 12.78 11.13
C ASP A 86 -17.83 12.21 11.95
N ARG A 87 -19.04 12.62 11.56
CA ARG A 87 -20.30 12.18 12.18
C ARG A 87 -20.47 10.65 12.14
N GLY A 88 -20.07 10.01 11.04
CA GLY A 88 -20.19 8.56 10.87
C GLY A 88 -19.29 7.80 11.84
N VAL A 89 -18.07 8.29 12.01
CA VAL A 89 -17.10 7.74 12.98
C VAL A 89 -17.63 7.92 14.40
N GLN A 90 -18.21 9.07 14.75
CA GLN A 90 -18.77 9.32 16.09
C GLN A 90 -19.96 8.41 16.40
N ILE A 91 -20.82 8.12 15.41
CA ILE A 91 -21.92 7.16 15.57
C ILE A 91 -21.37 5.76 15.82
N ILE A 92 -20.34 5.33 15.09
CA ILE A 92 -19.72 4.02 15.30
C ILE A 92 -19.13 3.93 16.72
N LYS A 93 -18.41 4.96 17.16
CA LYS A 93 -17.84 5.02 18.53
C LYS A 93 -18.91 4.91 19.60
N LYS A 94 -20.02 5.64 19.46
CA LYS A 94 -21.17 5.54 20.39
C LYS A 94 -21.76 4.14 20.44
N ASN A 95 -21.99 3.52 19.29
CA ASN A 95 -22.54 2.17 19.19
C ASN A 95 -21.59 1.09 19.71
N LEU A 96 -20.28 1.33 19.62
CA LEU A 96 -19.25 0.46 20.18
C LEU A 96 -19.38 0.40 21.72
N HIS A 97 -19.59 1.54 22.39
CA HIS A 97 -19.82 1.60 23.82
C HIS A 97 -21.12 0.89 24.25
N GLN A 98 -22.11 0.84 23.36
CA GLN A 98 -23.38 0.14 23.58
C GLN A 98 -23.31 -1.36 23.27
N LYS A 99 -22.14 -1.90 22.90
CA LYS A 99 -21.90 -3.32 22.56
C LYS A 99 -22.87 -3.88 21.51
N VAL A 100 -23.25 -3.08 20.52
CA VAL A 100 -24.09 -3.52 19.42
C VAL A 100 -23.31 -4.51 18.55
N GLU A 101 -23.77 -5.73 18.38
CA GLU A 101 -23.10 -6.84 17.66
C GLU A 101 -22.59 -6.46 16.27
N LYS A 102 -23.32 -5.62 15.57
CA LYS A 102 -22.95 -5.13 14.23
C LYS A 102 -21.58 -4.44 14.18
N TYR A 103 -21.09 -3.93 15.29
CA TYR A 103 -19.84 -3.16 15.39
C TYR A 103 -18.69 -3.94 16.04
N ASN A 104 -18.83 -5.23 16.31
CA ASN A 104 -17.81 -6.07 16.94
C ASN A 104 -16.48 -6.13 16.17
N CYS A 105 -16.49 -5.80 14.87
CA CYS A 105 -15.27 -5.71 14.05
C CYS A 105 -14.50 -4.40 14.24
N PHE A 106 -15.10 -3.41 14.90
CA PHE A 106 -14.45 -2.14 15.19
C PHE A 106 -13.85 -2.17 16.60
N ARG A 107 -12.78 -1.46 16.77
CA ARG A 107 -12.16 -1.20 18.08
C ARG A 107 -11.68 0.24 18.16
N GLN A 108 -11.65 0.78 19.35
CA GLN A 108 -11.06 2.07 19.66
C GLN A 108 -9.79 1.83 20.48
N ASP A 109 -8.71 2.49 20.12
CA ASP A 109 -7.47 2.44 20.90
C ASP A 109 -7.48 3.48 22.05
N GLU A 110 -6.41 3.49 22.85
CA GLU A 110 -6.25 4.40 24.00
C GLU A 110 -6.24 5.89 23.57
N LYS A 111 -5.83 6.19 22.35
CA LYS A 111 -5.82 7.54 21.79
C LYS A 111 -7.16 7.94 21.18
N GLY A 112 -8.17 7.09 21.30
CA GLY A 112 -9.51 7.35 20.76
C GLY A 112 -9.63 7.13 19.26
N VAL A 113 -8.64 6.53 18.61
CA VAL A 113 -8.63 6.26 17.17
C VAL A 113 -9.47 5.02 16.85
N LEU A 114 -10.31 5.11 15.83
CA LEU A 114 -11.16 4.01 15.40
C LEU A 114 -10.44 3.11 14.38
N TRP A 115 -10.47 1.82 14.66
CA TRP A 115 -9.90 0.76 13.83
C TRP A 115 -10.98 -0.24 13.42
N PHE A 116 -10.87 -0.78 12.23
CA PHE A 116 -11.66 -1.91 11.76
C PHE A 116 -10.75 -3.16 11.69
N LYS A 117 -10.87 -4.06 12.67
CA LYS A 117 -9.88 -5.14 12.90
C LYS A 117 -8.49 -4.54 13.14
N SER A 118 -7.54 -4.77 12.22
CA SER A 118 -6.17 -4.22 12.26
C SER A 118 -5.97 -3.00 11.35
N ARG A 119 -7.04 -2.48 10.72
CA ARG A 119 -6.98 -1.44 9.70
C ARG A 119 -7.50 -0.10 10.22
N LEU A 120 -6.79 0.96 9.89
CA LEU A 120 -7.19 2.31 10.26
C LEU A 120 -8.44 2.74 9.50
N VAL A 121 -9.45 3.22 10.20
CA VAL A 121 -10.69 3.70 9.58
C VAL A 121 -10.49 5.10 9.01
N ILE A 122 -10.72 5.24 7.71
CA ILE A 122 -10.66 6.55 7.04
C ILE A 122 -12.06 7.17 7.03
N PRO A 123 -12.22 8.41 7.54
CA PRO A 123 -13.48 9.12 7.54
C PRO A 123 -13.95 9.51 6.13
N LYS A 124 -15.16 10.09 6.02
CA LYS A 124 -15.73 10.52 4.73
C LYS A 124 -15.13 11.83 4.22
N ASP A 125 -13.87 12.06 4.42
CA ASP A 125 -13.13 13.20 3.90
C ASP A 125 -12.61 12.89 2.50
N ARG A 126 -12.99 13.70 1.51
CA ARG A 126 -12.59 13.51 0.11
C ARG A 126 -11.12 13.84 -0.11
N ASP A 127 -10.63 14.89 0.49
CA ASP A 127 -9.26 15.37 0.29
C ASP A 127 -8.26 14.42 0.92
N LEU A 128 -8.60 13.92 2.11
CA LEU A 128 -7.79 12.91 2.79
C LEU A 128 -7.73 11.59 2.01
N LYS A 129 -8.87 11.12 1.51
CA LYS A 129 -8.91 9.93 0.66
C LYS A 129 -8.13 10.13 -0.62
N LYS A 130 -8.25 11.30 -1.25
CA LYS A 130 -7.50 11.63 -2.46
C LYS A 130 -6.01 11.56 -2.21
N LYS A 131 -5.49 12.16 -1.13
CA LYS A 131 -4.08 12.07 -0.75
C LYS A 131 -3.60 10.62 -0.63
N ILE A 132 -4.37 9.76 0.06
CA ILE A 132 -4.05 8.33 0.20
C ILE A 132 -4.03 7.61 -1.16
N LEU A 133 -4.98 7.93 -2.03
CA LEU A 133 -5.09 7.33 -3.36
C LEU A 133 -3.97 7.83 -4.27
N ASP A 134 -3.65 9.12 -4.23
CA ASP A 134 -2.55 9.73 -4.99
C ASP A 134 -1.21 9.10 -4.59
N GLU A 135 -0.93 8.97 -3.31
CA GLU A 135 0.28 8.33 -2.83
C GLU A 135 0.37 6.86 -3.27
N ALA A 136 -0.71 6.10 -3.14
CA ALA A 136 -0.75 4.70 -3.54
C ALA A 136 -0.68 4.47 -5.06
N HIS A 137 -1.01 5.47 -5.88
CA HIS A 137 -1.08 5.35 -7.33
C HIS A 137 0.04 6.07 -8.07
N LEU A 138 0.39 7.29 -7.61
CA LEU A 138 1.29 8.21 -8.29
C LEU A 138 2.69 8.23 -7.67
N SER A 139 2.92 7.55 -6.54
CA SER A 139 4.24 7.53 -5.92
C SER A 139 5.28 6.88 -6.83
N LYS A 140 6.52 7.32 -6.73
CA LYS A 140 7.66 6.78 -7.51
C LYS A 140 7.83 5.27 -7.36
N PHE A 141 7.33 4.70 -6.27
CA PHE A 141 7.41 3.27 -5.97
C PHE A 141 6.23 2.45 -6.50
N SER A 142 5.06 3.07 -6.72
CA SER A 142 3.83 2.33 -7.08
C SER A 142 3.59 2.22 -8.58
N MET A 143 4.16 3.09 -9.40
CA MET A 143 4.11 3.06 -10.87
C MET A 143 2.71 2.74 -11.46
N HIS A 144 1.71 3.52 -11.07
CA HIS A 144 0.35 3.38 -11.56
C HIS A 144 -0.22 1.95 -11.44
N PRO A 145 -0.36 1.39 -10.24
CA PRO A 145 -0.92 0.07 -10.06
C PRO A 145 -2.37 0.02 -10.53
N GLY A 146 -2.76 -1.10 -11.12
CA GLY A 146 -4.17 -1.34 -11.47
C GLY A 146 -5.04 -1.44 -10.21
N SER A 147 -6.35 -1.20 -10.36
CA SER A 147 -7.31 -1.11 -9.26
C SER A 147 -7.31 -2.32 -8.32
N THR A 148 -7.12 -3.52 -8.85
CA THR A 148 -7.08 -4.74 -8.03
C THR A 148 -5.87 -4.76 -7.11
N LYS A 149 -4.67 -4.47 -7.66
CA LYS A 149 -3.45 -4.43 -6.85
C LYS A 149 -3.52 -3.32 -5.81
N MET A 150 -3.88 -2.10 -6.22
CA MET A 150 -4.03 -0.95 -5.34
C MET A 150 -5.01 -1.22 -4.19
N TYR A 151 -6.14 -1.90 -4.48
CA TYR A 151 -7.07 -2.32 -3.42
C TYR A 151 -6.45 -3.31 -2.45
N HIS A 152 -5.70 -4.30 -2.93
CA HIS A 152 -5.04 -5.27 -2.05
C HIS A 152 -4.00 -4.61 -1.15
N ASP A 153 -3.21 -3.69 -1.68
CA ASP A 153 -2.18 -2.97 -0.94
C ASP A 153 -2.81 -2.07 0.13
N LEU A 154 -3.75 -1.21 -0.25
CA LEU A 154 -4.43 -0.31 0.69
C LEU A 154 -5.29 -1.03 1.74
N LYS A 155 -5.87 -2.18 1.39
CA LYS A 155 -6.67 -2.98 2.31
C LYS A 155 -5.87 -3.52 3.50
N LEU A 156 -4.58 -3.63 3.41
CA LEU A 156 -3.74 -4.05 4.53
C LEU A 156 -3.71 -3.02 5.66
N LEU A 157 -3.74 -1.74 5.30
CA LEU A 157 -3.55 -0.61 6.21
C LEU A 157 -4.85 0.12 6.56
N TYR A 158 -5.73 0.30 5.57
CA TYR A 158 -6.88 1.19 5.64
C TYR A 158 -8.21 0.48 5.45
N TRP A 159 -9.25 1.09 5.96
CA TRP A 159 -10.62 0.68 5.73
C TRP A 159 -11.55 1.88 5.64
N TRP A 160 -12.44 1.90 4.63
CA TRP A 160 -13.60 2.78 4.53
C TRP A 160 -14.71 2.13 3.73
N THR A 161 -15.92 2.65 3.88
CA THR A 161 -17.10 2.14 3.18
C THR A 161 -16.96 2.33 1.67
N ARG A 162 -17.21 1.28 0.86
CA ARG A 162 -17.10 1.27 -0.61
C ARG A 162 -15.68 1.44 -1.15
N MET A 163 -14.66 1.18 -0.34
CA MET A 163 -13.25 1.31 -0.70
C MET A 163 -12.91 0.71 -2.07
N LYS A 164 -13.30 -0.54 -2.35
CA LYS A 164 -13.01 -1.20 -3.63
C LYS A 164 -13.56 -0.44 -4.83
N ARG A 165 -14.79 0.11 -4.70
CA ARG A 165 -15.44 0.87 -5.76
C ARG A 165 -14.78 2.22 -5.98
N GLU A 166 -14.46 2.94 -4.91
CA GLU A 166 -13.81 4.25 -4.98
C GLU A 166 -12.40 4.13 -5.58
N ILE A 167 -11.64 3.09 -5.22
CA ILE A 167 -10.33 2.82 -5.84
C ILE A 167 -10.47 2.48 -7.33
N ALA A 168 -11.46 1.67 -7.72
CA ALA A 168 -11.68 1.33 -9.12
C ALA A 168 -12.04 2.57 -9.94
N GLN A 169 -12.87 3.44 -9.40
CA GLN A 169 -13.23 4.71 -10.03
C GLN A 169 -12.01 5.61 -10.19
N TYR A 170 -11.23 5.81 -9.13
CA TYR A 170 -10.02 6.63 -9.16
C TYR A 170 -9.03 6.15 -10.24
N VAL A 171 -8.78 4.84 -10.31
CA VAL A 171 -7.86 4.29 -11.32
C VAL A 171 -8.42 4.40 -12.73
N SER A 172 -9.76 4.35 -12.93
CA SER A 172 -10.38 4.52 -14.24
C SER A 172 -10.27 5.95 -14.78
N GLU A 173 -10.12 6.93 -13.91
CA GLU A 173 -9.95 8.36 -14.25
C GLU A 173 -8.48 8.71 -14.54
N CYS A 174 -7.54 7.78 -14.35
CA CYS A 174 -6.13 8.00 -14.64
C CYS A 174 -5.81 7.82 -16.13
N ASP A 175 -5.33 8.87 -16.78
CA ASP A 175 -5.03 8.87 -18.22
C ASP A 175 -3.96 7.84 -18.60
N THR A 176 -3.01 7.57 -17.72
CA THR A 176 -1.94 6.58 -17.93
C THR A 176 -2.45 5.14 -17.80
N CYS A 177 -3.42 4.89 -16.96
CA CYS A 177 -3.95 3.56 -16.70
C CYS A 177 -5.03 3.15 -17.67
#